data_f3dd6b93fa05e4c3ed06163087c0d51c
#
_entry.id   f3dd6b93fa05e4c3ed06163087c0d51c
#
_cell.length_a   1.000
_cell.length_b   1.000
_cell.length_c   1.000
_cell.angle_alpha   90.00
_cell.angle_beta   90.00
_cell.angle_gamma   90.00
#
_symmetry.space_group_name_H-M   'P 1'
#
loop_
_entity.id
_entity.type
_entity.pdbx_description
1 polymer ?
#
loop_
_entity_poly.entity_id
_entity_poly.type
_entity_poly.pdbx_seq_one_letter_code
_entity_poly.pdbx_strand_id
1 'polypeptide(L)'
;MSVKLHPGEQVIFEGHPSWRGILAFYIKGVLIAVVVGAIVALVSNISGDTDKALVFFVVLVIIGVTVLVGFIKRVATTYTITNRRLNIKRGIISREIQETRLERVQNVNYQQSAIQRLLQVGDVDFDTAAGDDYNFIFAGVADPADVVHAVDQATGAHAAGSHGLGEPQPPAQ
;
A
#
# COMPACT_ATOMS: atom_id res chain seq x y z
N MET A 1 -4.56 -6.98 13.09
CA MET A 1 -5.91 -6.55 13.54
C MET A 1 -6.84 -6.63 12.37
N SER A 2 -7.71 -7.61 12.33
CA SER A 2 -8.65 -7.90 11.24
C SER A 2 -9.73 -6.82 11.08
N VAL A 3 -10.18 -6.64 9.85
CA VAL A 3 -11.37 -5.83 9.51
C VAL A 3 -12.58 -6.48 10.19
N LYS A 4 -13.46 -5.69 10.78
CA LYS A 4 -14.74 -6.21 11.28
C LYS A 4 -15.61 -6.61 10.09
N LEU A 5 -15.79 -7.89 9.89
CA LEU A 5 -16.61 -8.44 8.82
C LEU A 5 -18.10 -8.39 9.19
N HIS A 6 -18.95 -8.10 8.21
CA HIS A 6 -20.40 -8.19 8.37
C HIS A 6 -20.88 -9.64 8.15
N PRO A 7 -22.07 -10.01 8.61
CA PRO A 7 -22.61 -11.35 8.34
C PRO A 7 -22.62 -11.66 6.84
N GLY A 8 -22.01 -12.77 6.44
CA GLY A 8 -21.87 -13.19 5.04
C GLY A 8 -20.77 -12.49 4.24
N GLU A 9 -19.94 -11.65 4.89
CA GLU A 9 -18.78 -11.03 4.26
C GLU A 9 -17.57 -11.96 4.36
N GLN A 10 -16.87 -12.16 3.22
CA GLN A 10 -15.68 -13.00 3.12
C GLN A 10 -14.50 -12.18 2.60
N VAL A 11 -13.33 -12.38 3.20
CA VAL A 11 -12.08 -11.79 2.72
C VAL A 11 -11.59 -12.62 1.53
N ILE A 12 -11.39 -11.95 0.39
CA ILE A 12 -10.86 -12.55 -0.84
C ILE A 12 -9.36 -12.30 -0.93
N PHE A 13 -8.93 -11.10 -0.53
CA PHE A 13 -7.52 -10.74 -0.54
C PHE A 13 -7.20 -9.89 0.70
N GLU A 14 -6.08 -10.20 1.35
CA GLU A 14 -5.49 -9.37 2.40
C GLU A 14 -3.99 -9.26 2.13
N GLY A 15 -3.47 -8.04 2.11
CA GLY A 15 -2.07 -7.77 1.79
C GLY A 15 -1.53 -6.52 2.46
N HIS A 16 -0.22 -6.40 2.38
CA HIS A 16 0.54 -5.24 2.85
C HIS A 16 1.41 -4.70 1.70
N PRO A 17 1.83 -3.44 1.74
CA PRO A 17 2.83 -2.94 0.81
C PRO A 17 4.06 -3.86 0.81
N SER A 18 4.55 -4.19 -0.38
CA SER A 18 5.76 -4.99 -0.54
C SER A 18 6.98 -4.19 -0.03
N TRP A 19 7.94 -4.87 0.60
CA TRP A 19 9.21 -4.24 0.95
C TRP A 19 9.95 -3.72 -0.29
N ARG A 20 9.75 -4.36 -1.44
CA ARG A 20 10.32 -3.93 -2.74
C ARG A 20 9.66 -2.63 -3.23
N GLY A 21 8.37 -2.41 -2.96
CA GLY A 21 7.66 -1.17 -3.25
C GLY A 21 8.19 0.03 -2.46
N ILE A 22 8.76 -0.21 -1.26
CA ILE A 22 9.34 0.82 -0.41
C ILE A 22 10.84 1.02 -0.71
N LEU A 23 11.43 0.23 -1.61
CA LEU A 23 12.87 0.30 -1.93
C LEU A 23 13.31 1.70 -2.36
N ALA A 24 12.49 2.40 -3.14
CA ALA A 24 12.77 3.79 -3.54
C ALA A 24 12.91 4.73 -2.33
N PHE A 25 12.15 4.52 -1.26
CA PHE A 25 12.27 5.26 -0.01
C PHE A 25 13.60 4.97 0.68
N TYR A 26 14.01 3.70 0.73
CA TYR A 26 15.31 3.32 1.31
C TYR A 26 16.49 3.88 0.52
N ILE A 27 16.45 3.83 -0.81
CA ILE A 27 17.48 4.42 -1.67
C ILE A 27 17.61 5.92 -1.42
N LYS A 28 16.49 6.66 -1.36
CA LYS A 28 16.49 8.08 -1.02
C LYS A 28 17.09 8.35 0.36
N GLY A 29 16.75 7.54 1.35
CA GLY A 29 17.30 7.66 2.71
C GLY A 29 18.80 7.44 2.76
N VAL A 30 19.32 6.44 2.04
CA VAL A 30 20.77 6.19 1.92
C VAL A 30 21.48 7.36 1.22
N LEU A 31 20.91 7.89 0.14
CA LEU A 31 21.47 9.07 -0.54
C LEU A 31 21.55 10.28 0.39
N ILE A 32 20.50 10.54 1.17
CA ILE A 32 20.49 11.61 2.17
C ILE A 32 21.57 11.35 3.23
N ALA A 33 21.73 10.11 3.71
CA ALA A 33 22.74 9.77 4.68
C ALA A 33 24.16 10.02 4.16
N VAL A 34 24.44 9.70 2.89
CA VAL A 34 25.73 9.95 2.23
C VAL A 34 25.98 11.45 2.09
N VAL A 35 25.00 12.21 1.63
CA VAL A 35 25.13 13.68 1.46
C VAL A 35 25.38 14.35 2.83
N VAL A 36 24.60 14.00 3.84
CA VAL A 36 24.80 14.58 5.19
C VAL A 36 26.14 14.17 5.77
N GLY A 37 26.54 12.90 5.61
CA GLY A 37 27.87 12.42 6.04
C GLY A 37 29.01 13.18 5.37
N ALA A 38 28.90 13.46 4.06
CA ALA A 38 29.88 14.26 3.31
C ALA A 38 29.95 15.70 3.83
N ILE A 39 28.80 16.32 4.14
CA ILE A 39 28.76 17.68 4.69
C ILE A 39 29.42 17.72 6.07
N VAL A 40 29.10 16.75 6.95
CA VAL A 40 29.72 16.67 8.28
C VAL A 40 31.22 16.47 8.18
N ALA A 41 31.69 15.61 7.25
CA ALA A 41 33.10 15.40 7.02
C ALA A 41 33.84 16.65 6.52
N LEU A 42 33.21 17.40 5.60
CA LEU A 42 33.75 18.68 5.09
C LEU A 42 33.86 19.73 6.19
N VAL A 43 32.81 19.91 6.98
CA VAL A 43 32.79 20.87 8.08
C VAL A 43 33.83 20.51 9.15
N SER A 44 33.94 19.23 9.52
CA SER A 44 34.95 18.77 10.46
C SER A 44 36.39 19.01 9.94
N ASN A 45 36.62 18.78 8.65
CA ASN A 45 37.95 18.99 8.02
C ASN A 45 38.36 20.48 8.05
N ILE A 46 37.41 21.40 7.85
CA ILE A 46 37.66 22.85 7.94
C ILE A 46 38.03 23.25 9.38
N SER A 47 37.49 22.56 10.37
CA SER A 47 37.79 22.80 11.79
C SER A 47 39.11 22.21 12.26
N GLY A 48 39.86 21.53 11.36
CA GLY A 48 41.22 21.04 11.60
C GLY A 48 41.35 19.60 12.10
N ASP A 49 40.23 18.94 12.42
CA ASP A 49 40.25 17.52 12.80
C ASP A 49 38.96 16.82 12.35
N THR A 50 39.11 15.86 11.42
CA THR A 50 37.99 15.07 10.95
C THR A 50 37.72 13.91 11.87
N ASP A 51 36.74 14.02 12.76
CA ASP A 51 36.28 12.93 13.58
C ASP A 51 35.49 11.90 12.74
N LYS A 52 36.20 10.88 12.25
CA LYS A 52 35.63 9.80 11.45
C LYS A 52 34.55 9.02 12.19
N ALA A 53 34.65 8.91 13.50
CA ALA A 53 33.68 8.21 14.34
C ALA A 53 32.36 8.97 14.37
N LEU A 54 32.41 10.30 14.48
CA LEU A 54 31.23 11.14 14.43
C LEU A 54 30.52 11.05 13.07
N VAL A 55 31.26 11.14 11.96
CA VAL A 55 30.70 11.01 10.60
C VAL A 55 30.03 9.64 10.45
N PHE A 56 30.72 8.57 10.84
CA PHE A 56 30.16 7.21 10.79
C PHE A 56 28.89 7.07 11.62
N PHE A 57 28.88 7.61 12.83
CA PHE A 57 27.73 7.56 13.73
C PHE A 57 26.51 8.30 13.14
N VAL A 58 26.72 9.51 12.59
CA VAL A 58 25.64 10.27 11.95
C VAL A 58 25.02 9.50 10.76
N VAL A 59 25.85 8.95 9.87
CA VAL A 59 25.38 8.17 8.73
C VAL A 59 24.60 6.93 9.22
N LEU A 60 25.11 6.23 10.21
CA LEU A 60 24.48 5.03 10.77
C LEU A 60 23.13 5.36 11.41
N VAL A 61 23.01 6.47 12.13
CA VAL A 61 21.74 6.93 12.72
C VAL A 61 20.71 7.24 11.62
N ILE A 62 21.10 7.95 10.55
CA ILE A 62 20.18 8.30 9.45
C ILE A 62 19.70 7.03 8.75
N ILE A 63 20.58 6.09 8.48
CA ILE A 63 20.20 4.80 7.87
C ILE A 63 19.28 4.03 8.81
N GLY A 64 19.58 3.95 10.10
CA GLY A 64 18.75 3.28 11.10
C GLY A 64 17.33 3.87 11.18
N VAL A 65 17.22 5.20 11.22
CA VAL A 65 15.93 5.89 11.20
C VAL A 65 15.19 5.62 9.89
N THR A 66 15.87 5.63 8.75
CA THR A 66 15.26 5.35 7.44
C THR A 66 14.68 3.94 7.41
N VAL A 67 15.43 2.94 7.87
CA VAL A 67 14.97 1.54 7.93
C VAL A 67 13.78 1.40 8.87
N LEU A 68 13.86 2.01 10.05
CA LEU A 68 12.78 1.97 11.04
C LEU A 68 11.48 2.58 10.50
N VAL A 69 11.57 3.78 9.90
CA VAL A 69 10.40 4.46 9.31
C VAL A 69 9.81 3.66 8.15
N GLY A 70 10.64 3.09 7.28
CA GLY A 70 10.18 2.23 6.18
C GLY A 70 9.48 0.97 6.70
N PHE A 71 10.02 0.32 7.73
CA PHE A 71 9.39 -0.82 8.37
C PHE A 71 8.03 -0.46 9.00
N ILE A 72 7.98 0.65 9.72
CA ILE A 72 6.74 1.17 10.33
C ILE A 72 5.68 1.42 9.25
N LYS A 73 6.03 2.12 8.16
CA LYS A 73 5.11 2.38 7.04
C LYS A 73 4.53 1.10 6.45
N ARG A 74 5.35 0.06 6.31
CA ARG A 74 4.92 -1.23 5.78
C ARG A 74 3.91 -1.91 6.70
N VAL A 75 4.25 -2.05 7.98
CA VAL A 75 3.39 -2.76 8.96
C VAL A 75 2.12 -1.96 9.27
N ALA A 76 2.20 -0.64 9.15
CA ALA A 76 1.08 0.26 9.41
C ALA A 76 0.00 0.25 8.33
N THR A 77 0.27 -0.30 7.14
CA THR A 77 -0.69 -0.28 6.01
C THR A 77 -1.17 -1.69 5.72
N THR A 78 -2.49 -1.88 5.69
CA THR A 78 -3.15 -3.13 5.32
C THR A 78 -4.18 -2.85 4.24
N TYR A 79 -4.16 -3.66 3.19
CA TYR A 79 -5.14 -3.68 2.12
C TYR A 79 -6.02 -4.90 2.28
N THR A 80 -7.33 -4.73 2.18
CA THR A 80 -8.28 -5.85 2.28
C THR A 80 -9.34 -5.72 1.20
N ILE A 81 -9.55 -6.80 0.45
CA ILE A 81 -10.64 -6.95 -0.53
C ILE A 81 -11.59 -7.99 0.01
N THR A 82 -12.85 -7.62 0.12
CA THR A 82 -13.92 -8.54 0.51
C THR A 82 -14.89 -8.70 -0.66
N ASN A 83 -15.85 -9.62 -0.54
CA ASN A 83 -16.93 -9.77 -1.51
C ASN A 83 -17.92 -8.59 -1.56
N ARG A 84 -17.74 -7.53 -0.74
CA ARG A 84 -18.64 -6.37 -0.67
C ARG A 84 -17.93 -5.03 -0.77
N ARG A 85 -16.68 -4.94 -0.32
CA ARG A 85 -15.96 -3.66 -0.20
C ARG A 85 -14.45 -3.83 -0.32
N LEU A 86 -13.82 -2.72 -0.70
CA LEU A 86 -12.38 -2.53 -0.60
C LEU A 86 -12.08 -1.72 0.65
N ASN A 87 -11.02 -2.06 1.36
CA ASN A 87 -10.62 -1.37 2.59
C ASN A 87 -9.12 -1.11 2.58
N ILE A 88 -8.73 0.13 2.84
CA ILE A 88 -7.36 0.55 3.10
C ILE A 88 -7.30 1.01 4.54
N LYS A 89 -6.47 0.37 5.32
CA LYS A 89 -6.20 0.78 6.69
C LYS A 89 -4.76 1.26 6.77
N ARG A 90 -4.57 2.50 7.20
CA ARG A 90 -3.25 3.11 7.39
C ARG A 90 -3.08 3.62 8.82
N GLY A 91 -1.87 3.51 9.33
CA GLY A 91 -1.43 4.11 10.58
C GLY A 91 -1.46 3.18 11.79
N ILE A 92 -0.50 3.42 12.71
CA ILE A 92 -0.37 2.70 13.99
C ILE A 92 -0.98 3.53 15.12
N ILE A 93 -0.64 4.81 15.19
CA ILE A 93 -1.08 5.74 16.25
C ILE A 93 -2.38 6.43 15.83
N SER A 94 -2.38 7.03 14.64
CA SER A 94 -3.59 7.59 14.02
C SER A 94 -4.11 6.58 13.00
N ARG A 95 -5.35 6.19 13.12
CA ARG A 95 -5.98 5.22 12.21
C ARG A 95 -6.75 5.96 11.15
N GLU A 96 -6.32 5.82 9.93
CA GLU A 96 -7.07 6.21 8.75
C GLU A 96 -7.64 4.94 8.11
N ILE A 97 -8.93 4.90 7.93
CA ILE A 97 -9.64 3.79 7.28
C ILE A 97 -10.36 4.40 6.09
N GLN A 98 -9.95 3.99 4.89
CA GLN A 98 -10.64 4.31 3.65
C GLN A 98 -11.39 3.05 3.22
N GLU A 99 -12.67 3.20 2.96
CA GLU A 99 -13.54 2.10 2.58
C GLU A 99 -14.41 2.51 1.39
N THR A 100 -14.48 1.66 0.38
CA THR A 100 -15.39 1.83 -0.74
C THR A 100 -16.11 0.52 -1.06
N ARG A 101 -17.38 0.61 -1.46
CA ARG A 101 -18.16 -0.57 -1.88
C ARG A 101 -17.73 -1.00 -3.27
N LEU A 102 -17.67 -2.30 -3.52
CA LEU A 102 -17.34 -2.84 -4.85
C LEU A 102 -18.27 -2.32 -5.95
N GLU A 103 -19.55 -2.09 -5.65
CA GLU A 103 -20.54 -1.52 -6.56
C GLU A 103 -20.17 -0.11 -7.06
N ARG A 104 -19.30 0.61 -6.35
CA ARG A 104 -18.84 1.95 -6.71
C ARG A 104 -17.53 1.96 -7.50
N VAL A 105 -16.87 0.83 -7.61
CA VAL A 105 -15.64 0.68 -8.40
C VAL A 105 -16.05 0.58 -9.87
N GLN A 106 -15.57 1.54 -10.66
CA GLN A 106 -15.89 1.60 -12.10
C GLN A 106 -14.75 1.02 -12.94
N ASN A 107 -13.51 1.38 -12.61
CA ASN A 107 -12.32 0.89 -13.30
C ASN A 107 -11.26 0.48 -12.30
N VAL A 108 -10.47 -0.50 -12.67
CA VAL A 108 -9.29 -0.93 -11.93
C VAL A 108 -8.09 -0.81 -12.86
N ASN A 109 -7.20 0.10 -12.54
CA ASN A 109 -6.00 0.33 -13.32
C ASN A 109 -4.78 -0.03 -12.47
N TYR A 110 -3.75 -0.60 -13.06
CA TYR A 110 -2.48 -0.72 -12.36
C TYR A 110 -1.36 -0.06 -13.17
N GLN A 111 -0.43 0.52 -12.45
CA GLN A 111 0.73 1.19 -13.03
C GLN A 111 2.01 0.57 -12.49
N GLN A 112 2.95 0.34 -13.39
CA GLN A 112 4.28 -0.12 -13.05
C GLN A 112 5.32 0.70 -13.82
N SER A 113 6.20 1.39 -13.12
CA SER A 113 7.42 1.93 -13.71
C SER A 113 8.37 0.80 -14.10
N ALA A 114 9.38 1.08 -14.95
CA ALA A 114 10.37 0.07 -15.35
C ALA A 114 11.05 -0.61 -14.14
N ILE A 115 11.37 0.17 -13.09
CA ILE A 115 11.97 -0.35 -11.85
C ILE A 115 10.96 -1.19 -11.06
N GLN A 116 9.73 -0.73 -10.95
CA GLN A 116 8.66 -1.47 -10.27
C GLN A 116 8.37 -2.81 -10.96
N ARG A 117 8.41 -2.82 -12.31
CA ARG A 117 8.24 -4.05 -13.10
C ARG A 117 9.37 -5.04 -12.85
N LEU A 118 10.63 -4.58 -12.80
CA LEU A 118 11.79 -5.42 -12.46
C LEU A 118 11.65 -6.00 -11.04
N LEU A 119 11.10 -5.23 -10.12
CA LEU A 119 10.87 -5.62 -8.72
C LEU A 119 9.56 -6.38 -8.50
N GLN A 120 8.76 -6.61 -9.56
CA GLN A 120 7.44 -7.26 -9.47
C GLN A 120 6.53 -6.58 -8.43
N VAL A 121 6.48 -5.26 -8.45
CA VAL A 121 5.60 -4.46 -7.60
C VAL A 121 4.90 -3.42 -8.46
N GLY A 122 3.78 -2.88 -7.99
CA GLY A 122 3.08 -1.80 -8.66
C GLY A 122 2.04 -1.16 -7.77
N ASP A 123 1.42 -0.14 -8.32
CA ASP A 123 0.33 0.58 -7.68
C ASP A 123 -0.97 0.25 -8.42
N VAL A 124 -2.00 -0.16 -7.68
CA VAL A 124 -3.33 -0.45 -8.23
C VAL A 124 -4.26 0.68 -7.82
N ASP A 125 -4.80 1.36 -8.82
CA ASP A 125 -5.69 2.50 -8.68
C ASP A 125 -7.12 2.07 -8.98
N PHE A 126 -8.03 2.47 -8.10
CA PHE A 126 -9.45 2.15 -8.20
C PHE A 126 -10.25 3.44 -8.42
N ASP A 127 -10.78 3.59 -9.63
CA ASP A 127 -11.70 4.68 -9.93
C ASP A 127 -13.04 4.39 -9.28
N THR A 128 -13.48 5.30 -8.43
CA THR A 128 -14.76 5.18 -7.72
C THR A 128 -15.75 6.28 -8.13
N ALA A 129 -17.03 5.96 -8.17
CA ALA A 129 -18.10 6.92 -8.50
C ALA A 129 -18.26 8.08 -7.48
N ALA A 130 -17.38 8.19 -6.49
CA ALA A 130 -17.47 9.20 -5.43
C ALA A 130 -16.82 10.55 -5.78
N GLY A 131 -16.27 10.70 -7.00
CA GLY A 131 -15.59 11.91 -7.48
C GLY A 131 -14.07 11.90 -7.24
N ASP A 132 -13.37 12.83 -7.90
CA ASP A 132 -11.91 12.91 -7.99
C ASP A 132 -11.16 13.20 -6.66
N ASP A 133 -11.87 13.42 -5.55
CA ASP A 133 -11.27 13.83 -4.29
C ASP A 133 -10.61 12.69 -3.47
N TYR A 134 -10.85 11.42 -3.84
CA TYR A 134 -10.30 10.28 -3.12
C TYR A 134 -9.70 9.24 -4.08
N ASN A 135 -8.42 9.35 -4.34
CA ASN A 135 -7.66 8.30 -5.01
C ASN A 135 -7.55 7.08 -4.09
N PHE A 136 -8.30 6.04 -4.42
CA PHE A 136 -8.26 4.77 -3.69
C PHE A 136 -7.17 3.89 -4.31
N ILE A 137 -5.95 3.97 -3.75
CA ILE A 137 -4.76 3.35 -4.33
C ILE A 137 -4.16 2.33 -3.36
N PHE A 138 -3.97 1.10 -3.84
CA PHE A 138 -3.12 0.10 -3.20
C PHE A 138 -1.68 0.29 -3.69
N ALA A 139 -0.90 1.08 -2.97
CA ALA A 139 0.44 1.43 -3.38
C ALA A 139 1.47 0.34 -3.03
N GLY A 140 2.38 0.05 -3.96
CA GLY A 140 3.51 -0.83 -3.74
C GLY A 140 3.14 -2.28 -3.46
N VAL A 141 2.05 -2.78 -4.02
CA VAL A 141 1.65 -4.19 -3.86
C VAL A 141 2.58 -5.10 -4.64
N ALA A 142 2.84 -6.28 -4.10
CA ALA A 142 3.48 -7.34 -4.87
C ALA A 142 2.44 -7.90 -5.84
N ASP A 143 2.87 -8.14 -7.09
CA ASP A 143 2.02 -8.68 -8.14
C ASP A 143 0.66 -7.94 -8.29
N PRO A 144 0.65 -6.74 -8.89
CA PRO A 144 -0.58 -5.96 -9.03
C PRO A 144 -1.65 -6.67 -9.87
N ALA A 145 -1.25 -7.60 -10.75
CA ALA A 145 -2.18 -8.41 -11.53
C ALA A 145 -3.04 -9.31 -10.63
N ASP A 146 -2.47 -9.90 -9.57
CA ASP A 146 -3.20 -10.74 -8.62
C ASP A 146 -4.26 -9.91 -7.86
N VAL A 147 -3.98 -8.65 -7.58
CA VAL A 147 -4.96 -7.74 -6.95
C VAL A 147 -6.13 -7.47 -7.90
N VAL A 148 -5.86 -7.22 -9.18
CA VAL A 148 -6.91 -7.04 -10.20
C VAL A 148 -7.77 -8.29 -10.30
N HIS A 149 -7.17 -9.48 -10.39
CA HIS A 149 -7.89 -10.75 -10.41
C HIS A 149 -8.74 -10.96 -9.13
N ALA A 150 -8.23 -10.58 -7.97
CA ALA A 150 -8.99 -10.66 -6.72
C ALA A 150 -10.22 -9.75 -6.73
N VAL A 151 -10.14 -8.57 -7.33
CA VAL A 151 -11.27 -7.65 -7.50
C VAL A 151 -12.29 -8.21 -8.48
N ASP A 152 -11.85 -8.76 -9.61
CA ASP A 152 -12.72 -9.38 -10.60
C ASP A 152 -13.48 -10.58 -9.99
N GLN A 153 -12.79 -11.39 -9.21
CA GLN A 153 -13.39 -12.49 -8.46
C GLN A 153 -14.42 -11.99 -7.43
N ALA A 154 -14.09 -10.93 -6.70
CA ALA A 154 -14.96 -10.31 -5.72
C ALA A 154 -16.24 -9.77 -6.37
N THR A 155 -16.11 -9.10 -7.51
CA THR A 155 -17.23 -8.54 -8.29
C THR A 155 -18.11 -9.65 -8.85
N GLY A 156 -17.51 -10.72 -9.38
CA GLY A 156 -18.25 -11.90 -9.88
C GLY A 156 -19.03 -12.62 -8.77
N ALA A 157 -18.42 -12.79 -7.59
CA ALA A 157 -19.07 -13.38 -6.42
C ALA A 157 -20.23 -12.51 -5.90
N HIS A 158 -20.08 -11.18 -5.95
CA HIS A 158 -21.13 -10.23 -5.57
C HIS A 158 -22.32 -10.32 -6.53
N ALA A 159 -22.10 -10.35 -7.84
CA ALA A 159 -23.12 -10.48 -8.86
C ALA A 159 -23.90 -11.81 -8.74
N ALA A 160 -23.20 -12.93 -8.50
CA ALA A 160 -23.83 -14.24 -8.30
C ALA A 160 -24.69 -14.29 -7.04
N GLY A 161 -24.25 -13.65 -5.95
CA GLY A 161 -25.00 -13.56 -4.69
C GLY A 161 -26.28 -12.71 -4.79
N SER A 162 -26.27 -11.67 -5.64
CA SER A 162 -27.41 -10.78 -5.84
C SER A 162 -28.53 -11.42 -6.71
N HIS A 163 -28.16 -12.29 -7.64
CA HIS A 163 -29.13 -13.01 -8.48
C HIS A 163 -29.86 -14.16 -7.76
N GLY A 164 -29.29 -14.68 -6.67
CA GLY A 164 -29.87 -15.76 -5.88
C GLY A 164 -31.02 -15.38 -4.94
N LEU A 165 -31.31 -14.07 -4.78
CA LEU A 165 -32.28 -13.56 -3.79
C LEU A 165 -33.54 -12.91 -4.40
N GLY A 166 -33.73 -12.98 -5.72
CA GLY A 166 -34.77 -12.16 -6.35
C GLY A 166 -35.48 -12.75 -7.54
N GLU A 167 -36.07 -13.93 -7.42
CA GLU A 167 -37.14 -14.30 -8.32
C GLU A 167 -38.27 -14.92 -7.52
N PRO A 168 -39.37 -14.15 -7.23
CA PRO A 168 -40.61 -14.75 -6.80
C PRO A 168 -41.17 -15.57 -7.98
N GLN A 169 -41.22 -16.89 -7.84
CA GLN A 169 -41.93 -17.74 -8.80
C GLN A 169 -43.35 -17.21 -8.98
N PRO A 170 -43.80 -16.99 -10.22
CA PRO A 170 -45.21 -16.69 -10.46
C PRO A 170 -46.09 -17.85 -10.00
N PRO A 171 -47.26 -17.59 -9.44
CA PRO A 171 -48.16 -18.65 -8.97
C PRO A 171 -48.57 -19.53 -10.15
N ALA A 172 -48.48 -20.84 -9.98
CA ALA A 172 -48.95 -21.82 -10.91
C ALA A 172 -50.47 -21.65 -11.12
N GLN A 173 -50.87 -21.43 -12.41
CA GLN A 173 -52.27 -21.44 -12.84
C GLN A 173 -52.70 -22.90 -13.08
#